data_ead6cac40684ee8d94f63aa037f33342
#
_entry.id   ead6cac40684ee8d94f63aa037f33342
#
_cell.length_a   1.000
_cell.length_b   1.000
_cell.length_c   1.000
_cell.angle_alpha   90.00
_cell.angle_beta   90.00
_cell.angle_gamma   90.00
#
_symmetry.space_group_name_H-M   'P 1'
#
loop_
_entity.id
_entity.type
_entity.pdbx_description
1 polymer ?
#
loop_
_entity_poly.entity_id
_entity_poly.type
_entity_poly.pdbx_seq_one_letter_code
_entity_poly.pdbx_strand_id
1 'polypeptide(L)'
;MHIPTSMMDGAVCPVTAAVSVGGIALAAVMAWKAKERPAPARFAAVSAVIFAGQMVNFPVQFGTSGHLLGGVLAAALLGVPCGVLAVALVVTLQCLVFADGGMAVLGANLLNMAILGTGVGGSIWQRLASAAPQHRPVTLGLAAWLSVLLAALGCSLELAAAGTIPFSQVLPAMLGVHALIGVGEAVVTVAVMALLTSAALSATARRPVFFLGIAAFVIALVGAPFACQWPDGLESVAKTLGFLHASAPSFVAPLPDYAFPAISHAMLSTSLAGLLGAVVTFLAAWGIATTWRRNPAAT
;
A
#
# COMPACT_ATOMS: atom_id res chain seq x y z
N MET A 1 4.85 4.89 4.91
CA MET A 1 5.42 4.07 6.00
C MET A 1 6.34 2.98 5.42
N HIS A 2 7.13 3.30 4.40
CA HIS A 2 8.16 2.41 3.87
C HIS A 2 9.42 2.53 4.74
N ILE A 3 9.92 1.41 5.27
CA ILE A 3 11.15 1.39 6.07
C ILE A 3 12.33 1.48 5.10
N PRO A 4 13.21 2.48 5.18
CA PRO A 4 14.43 2.50 4.41
C PRO A 4 15.50 1.57 5.01
N THR A 5 16.46 1.13 4.20
CA THR A 5 17.54 0.23 4.66
C THR A 5 18.35 0.82 5.82
N SER A 6 18.41 2.16 5.94
CA SER A 6 19.16 2.84 7.01
C SER A 6 18.58 2.68 8.41
N MET A 7 17.32 2.25 8.52
CA MET A 7 16.63 2.17 9.83
C MET A 7 16.61 0.76 10.42
N MET A 8 16.91 -0.27 9.63
CA MET A 8 16.80 -1.65 10.12
C MET A 8 17.78 -2.57 9.40
N ASP A 9 18.45 -3.41 10.16
CA ASP A 9 19.40 -4.41 9.68
C ASP A 9 19.33 -5.72 10.51
N GLY A 10 20.30 -6.60 10.33
CA GLY A 10 20.46 -7.81 11.12
C GLY A 10 19.42 -8.90 10.84
N ALA A 11 19.21 -9.76 11.84
CA ALA A 11 18.40 -10.98 11.73
C ALA A 11 16.90 -10.72 11.49
N VAL A 12 16.41 -9.53 11.79
CA VAL A 12 15.00 -9.14 11.55
C VAL A 12 14.67 -9.14 10.06
N CYS A 13 15.61 -8.72 9.20
CA CYS A 13 15.39 -8.67 7.75
C CYS A 13 15.07 -10.04 7.13
N PRO A 14 15.88 -11.10 7.29
CA PRO A 14 15.55 -12.41 6.73
C PRO A 14 14.33 -13.05 7.41
N VAL A 15 14.09 -12.80 8.70
CA VAL A 15 12.90 -13.32 9.40
C VAL A 15 11.62 -12.71 8.82
N THR A 16 11.54 -11.38 8.70
CA THR A 16 10.39 -10.71 8.11
C THR A 16 10.20 -11.08 6.64
N ALA A 17 11.28 -11.27 5.89
CA ALA A 17 11.21 -11.75 4.51
C ALA A 17 10.60 -13.16 4.43
N ALA A 18 11.03 -14.10 5.28
CA ALA A 18 10.49 -15.44 5.31
C ALA A 18 8.99 -15.47 5.68
N VAL A 19 8.60 -14.69 6.70
CA VAL A 19 7.19 -14.55 7.11
C VAL A 19 6.34 -13.95 5.99
N SER A 20 6.83 -12.91 5.33
CA SER A 20 6.12 -12.26 4.22
C SER A 20 5.97 -13.17 3.01
N VAL A 21 7.02 -13.90 2.63
CA VAL A 21 6.95 -14.89 1.54
C VAL A 21 5.92 -15.97 1.89
N GLY A 22 5.92 -16.49 3.11
CA GLY A 22 4.92 -17.45 3.58
C GLY A 22 3.49 -16.92 3.51
N GLY A 23 3.28 -15.69 4.00
CA GLY A 23 1.97 -15.02 3.97
C GLY A 23 1.47 -14.74 2.55
N ILE A 24 2.36 -14.27 1.66
CA ILE A 24 2.04 -14.03 0.25
C ILE A 24 1.75 -15.36 -0.48
N ALA A 25 2.53 -16.40 -0.21
CA ALA A 25 2.29 -17.74 -0.78
C ALA A 25 0.92 -18.29 -0.32
N LEU A 26 0.58 -18.13 0.96
CA LEU A 26 -0.74 -18.49 1.47
C LEU A 26 -1.85 -17.71 0.76
N ALA A 27 -1.70 -16.39 0.60
CA ALA A 27 -2.66 -15.56 -0.13
C ALA A 27 -2.79 -16.01 -1.60
N ALA A 28 -1.68 -16.36 -2.25
CA ALA A 28 -1.70 -16.89 -3.61
C ALA A 28 -2.46 -18.22 -3.71
N VAL A 29 -2.23 -19.15 -2.78
CA VAL A 29 -2.98 -20.41 -2.72
C VAL A 29 -4.47 -20.18 -2.46
N MET A 30 -4.81 -19.26 -1.55
CA MET A 30 -6.21 -18.91 -1.28
C MET A 30 -6.89 -18.27 -2.49
N ALA A 31 -6.20 -17.34 -3.17
CA ALA A 31 -6.68 -16.73 -4.41
C ALA A 31 -6.84 -17.77 -5.52
N TRP A 32 -5.91 -18.72 -5.63
CA TRP A 32 -6.00 -19.81 -6.60
C TRP A 32 -7.17 -20.75 -6.34
N LYS A 33 -7.48 -21.05 -5.08
CA LYS A 33 -8.60 -21.92 -4.67
C LYS A 33 -9.95 -21.21 -4.65
N ALA A 34 -9.99 -19.88 -4.73
CA ALA A 34 -11.23 -19.12 -4.68
C ALA A 34 -12.16 -19.49 -5.84
N LYS A 35 -13.46 -19.69 -5.55
CA LYS A 35 -14.48 -19.95 -6.55
C LYS A 35 -14.65 -18.78 -7.52
N GLU A 36 -14.62 -17.56 -6.97
CA GLU A 36 -14.73 -16.33 -7.73
C GLU A 36 -13.41 -15.55 -7.60
N ARG A 37 -12.91 -15.10 -8.74
CA ARG A 37 -11.69 -14.28 -8.82
C ARG A 37 -12.00 -12.98 -9.53
N PRO A 38 -11.36 -11.88 -9.16
CA PRO A 38 -11.52 -10.63 -9.89
C PRO A 38 -11.06 -10.81 -11.35
N ALA A 39 -11.77 -10.16 -12.26
CA ALA A 39 -11.32 -10.08 -13.65
C ALA A 39 -9.92 -9.43 -13.70
N PRO A 40 -9.02 -9.87 -14.62
CA PRO A 40 -7.66 -9.31 -14.72
C PRO A 40 -7.64 -7.78 -14.81
N ALA A 41 -8.56 -7.18 -15.55
CA ALA A 41 -8.69 -5.74 -15.65
C ALA A 41 -9.01 -5.07 -14.29
N ARG A 42 -9.83 -5.71 -13.46
CA ARG A 42 -10.18 -5.19 -12.13
C ARG A 42 -8.97 -5.28 -11.19
N PHE A 43 -8.28 -6.41 -11.18
CA PHE A 43 -7.07 -6.59 -10.38
C PHE A 43 -6.01 -5.56 -10.76
N ALA A 44 -5.75 -5.38 -12.07
CA ALA A 44 -4.79 -4.42 -12.59
C ALA A 44 -5.17 -2.96 -12.26
N ALA A 45 -6.43 -2.58 -12.46
CA ALA A 45 -6.89 -1.21 -12.20
C ALA A 45 -6.83 -0.86 -10.71
N VAL A 46 -7.20 -1.81 -9.82
CA VAL A 46 -7.08 -1.61 -8.36
C VAL A 46 -5.62 -1.48 -7.96
N SER A 47 -4.72 -2.36 -8.45
CA SER A 47 -3.29 -2.27 -8.16
C SER A 47 -2.70 -0.92 -8.60
N ALA A 48 -3.06 -0.43 -9.78
CA ALA A 48 -2.62 0.87 -10.28
C ALA A 48 -3.15 2.05 -9.44
N VAL A 49 -4.41 2.00 -8.99
CA VAL A 49 -4.98 3.03 -8.08
C VAL A 49 -4.27 3.02 -6.73
N ILE A 50 -3.99 1.85 -6.16
CA ILE A 50 -3.26 1.75 -4.90
C ILE A 50 -1.86 2.33 -5.07
N PHE A 51 -1.13 1.96 -6.13
CA PHE A 51 0.17 2.53 -6.45
C PHE A 51 0.11 4.07 -6.53
N ALA A 52 -0.79 4.62 -7.35
CA ALA A 52 -0.92 6.06 -7.53
C ALA A 52 -1.33 6.77 -6.22
N GLY A 53 -2.22 6.17 -5.43
CA GLY A 53 -2.64 6.70 -4.13
C GLY A 53 -1.53 6.73 -3.09
N GLN A 54 -0.63 5.74 -3.11
CA GLN A 54 0.52 5.69 -2.21
C GLN A 54 1.59 6.74 -2.54
N MET A 55 1.66 7.24 -3.76
CA MET A 55 2.56 8.34 -4.13
C MET A 55 2.12 9.71 -3.60
N VAL A 56 0.84 9.88 -3.23
CA VAL A 56 0.29 11.17 -2.82
C VAL A 56 0.32 11.28 -1.30
N ASN A 57 1.32 11.97 -0.78
CA ASN A 57 1.36 12.35 0.61
C ASN A 57 0.42 13.52 0.88
N PHE A 58 -0.34 13.44 1.98
CA PHE A 58 -1.19 14.52 2.48
C PHE A 58 -0.67 15.03 3.84
N PRO A 59 -0.79 16.35 4.12
CA PRO A 59 -0.35 16.89 5.40
C PRO A 59 -1.25 16.36 6.52
N VAL A 60 -0.65 15.98 7.64
CA VAL A 60 -1.37 15.49 8.82
C VAL A 60 -1.28 16.51 9.95
N GLN A 61 -0.11 16.67 10.55
CA GLN A 61 0.09 17.56 11.71
C GLN A 61 1.58 17.82 11.95
N PHE A 62 1.92 18.99 12.47
CA PHE A 62 3.27 19.34 12.95
C PHE A 62 4.42 19.06 11.97
N GLY A 63 4.22 19.36 10.69
CA GLY A 63 5.24 19.11 9.67
C GLY A 63 5.41 17.64 9.29
N THR A 64 4.40 16.81 9.57
CA THR A 64 4.36 15.40 9.21
C THR A 64 3.33 15.18 8.11
N SER A 65 3.64 14.34 7.16
CA SER A 65 2.71 13.85 6.13
C SER A 65 2.36 12.38 6.34
N GLY A 66 1.36 11.92 5.62
CA GLY A 66 0.99 10.53 5.52
C GLY A 66 0.55 10.23 4.09
N HIS A 67 0.60 8.96 3.72
CA HIS A 67 0.09 8.48 2.44
C HIS A 67 -0.93 7.35 2.66
N LEU A 68 -1.71 7.09 1.63
CA LEU A 68 -2.64 5.96 1.63
C LEU A 68 -1.85 4.65 1.81
N LEU A 69 -2.32 3.75 2.68
CA LEU A 69 -1.87 2.36 2.69
C LEU A 69 -2.66 1.56 1.64
N GLY A 70 -3.96 1.80 1.54
CA GLY A 70 -4.85 1.23 0.55
C GLY A 70 -5.18 -0.26 0.76
N GLY A 71 -4.71 -0.87 1.85
CA GLY A 71 -4.84 -2.29 2.07
C GLY A 71 -6.28 -2.77 2.20
N VAL A 72 -7.07 -2.13 3.06
CA VAL A 72 -8.48 -2.46 3.26
C VAL A 72 -9.31 -2.14 2.02
N LEU A 73 -8.97 -1.06 1.30
CA LEU A 73 -9.60 -0.74 0.01
C LEU A 73 -9.34 -1.86 -1.02
N ALA A 74 -8.08 -2.31 -1.15
CA ALA A 74 -7.75 -3.42 -2.04
C ALA A 74 -8.50 -4.71 -1.65
N ALA A 75 -8.55 -5.04 -0.35
CA ALA A 75 -9.29 -6.20 0.16
C ALA A 75 -10.80 -6.09 -0.10
N ALA A 76 -11.38 -4.89 0.01
CA ALA A 76 -12.79 -4.64 -0.25
C ALA A 76 -13.16 -4.78 -1.74
N LEU A 77 -12.25 -4.38 -2.63
CA LEU A 77 -12.47 -4.42 -4.07
C LEU A 77 -12.13 -5.78 -4.70
N LEU A 78 -11.16 -6.50 -4.16
CA LEU A 78 -10.60 -7.72 -4.78
C LEU A 78 -10.84 -9.01 -3.95
N GLY A 79 -11.31 -8.87 -2.70
CA GLY A 79 -11.21 -9.91 -1.70
C GLY A 79 -9.82 -9.94 -1.03
N VAL A 80 -9.76 -10.42 0.22
CA VAL A 80 -8.54 -10.35 1.04
C VAL A 80 -7.33 -10.99 0.36
N PRO A 81 -7.39 -12.22 -0.18
CA PRO A 81 -6.20 -12.83 -0.78
C PRO A 81 -5.66 -12.05 -1.99
N CYS A 82 -6.54 -11.61 -2.89
CA CYS A 82 -6.14 -10.82 -4.04
C CYS A 82 -5.70 -9.41 -3.64
N GLY A 83 -6.29 -8.82 -2.59
CA GLY A 83 -5.84 -7.55 -2.01
C GLY A 83 -4.40 -7.63 -1.51
N VAL A 84 -4.05 -8.69 -0.77
CA VAL A 84 -2.67 -8.96 -0.32
C VAL A 84 -1.70 -9.03 -1.50
N LEU A 85 -2.07 -9.76 -2.56
CA LEU A 85 -1.22 -9.88 -3.75
C LEU A 85 -1.05 -8.55 -4.50
N ALA A 86 -2.12 -7.74 -4.57
CA ALA A 86 -2.08 -6.43 -5.19
C ALA A 86 -1.14 -5.46 -4.45
N VAL A 87 -1.27 -5.38 -3.11
CA VAL A 87 -0.40 -4.52 -2.28
C VAL A 87 1.04 -5.04 -2.26
N ALA A 88 1.24 -6.36 -2.19
CA ALA A 88 2.58 -6.94 -2.27
C ALA A 88 3.27 -6.59 -3.60
N LEU A 89 2.56 -6.65 -4.73
CA LEU A 89 3.07 -6.22 -6.03
C LEU A 89 3.43 -4.74 -6.03
N VAL A 90 2.55 -3.88 -5.52
CA VAL A 90 2.77 -2.42 -5.46
C VAL A 90 4.02 -2.11 -4.65
N VAL A 91 4.12 -2.59 -3.40
CA VAL A 91 5.27 -2.35 -2.52
C VAL A 91 6.58 -2.88 -3.13
N THR A 92 6.53 -4.04 -3.81
CA THR A 92 7.71 -4.58 -4.51
C THR A 92 8.15 -3.67 -5.65
N LEU A 93 7.21 -3.19 -6.48
CA LEU A 93 7.53 -2.28 -7.58
C LEU A 93 8.03 -0.93 -7.07
N GLN A 94 7.48 -0.39 -6.00
CA GLN A 94 7.95 0.85 -5.37
C GLN A 94 9.38 0.71 -4.89
N CYS A 95 9.73 -0.40 -4.24
CA CYS A 95 11.09 -0.67 -3.83
C CYS A 95 12.04 -0.81 -5.03
N LEU A 96 11.69 -1.61 -6.03
CA LEU A 96 12.59 -1.94 -7.15
C LEU A 96 12.74 -0.82 -8.18
N VAL A 97 11.70 -0.04 -8.42
CA VAL A 97 11.68 0.97 -9.49
C VAL A 97 11.97 2.36 -8.95
N PHE A 98 11.52 2.65 -7.71
CA PHE A 98 11.53 4.01 -7.16
C PHE A 98 12.41 4.17 -5.92
N ALA A 99 13.04 3.09 -5.42
CA ALA A 99 13.77 3.05 -4.16
C ALA A 99 12.91 3.46 -2.94
N ASP A 100 11.58 3.36 -3.06
CA ASP A 100 10.67 3.66 -1.97
C ASP A 100 10.61 2.45 -1.01
N GLY A 101 11.28 2.58 0.13
CA GLY A 101 11.66 1.49 1.00
C GLY A 101 12.96 0.79 0.59
N GLY A 102 13.62 0.15 1.56
CA GLY A 102 14.90 -0.52 1.31
C GLY A 102 14.74 -1.94 0.79
N MET A 103 15.62 -2.38 -0.13
CA MET A 103 15.63 -3.76 -0.62
C MET A 103 15.88 -4.79 0.49
N ALA A 104 16.83 -4.50 1.40
CA ALA A 104 17.14 -5.40 2.51
C ALA A 104 15.97 -5.56 3.49
N VAL A 105 15.11 -4.56 3.58
CA VAL A 105 13.94 -4.49 4.47
C VAL A 105 12.61 -4.67 3.73
N LEU A 106 12.65 -5.07 2.46
CA LEU A 106 11.44 -5.31 1.66
C LEU A 106 10.50 -6.31 2.35
N GLY A 107 11.05 -7.33 3.02
CA GLY A 107 10.26 -8.28 3.79
C GLY A 107 9.43 -7.64 4.89
N ALA A 108 10.00 -6.71 5.65
CA ALA A 108 9.29 -5.95 6.67
C ALA A 108 8.21 -5.04 6.07
N ASN A 109 8.52 -4.33 4.98
CA ASN A 109 7.53 -3.51 4.28
C ASN A 109 6.36 -4.35 3.76
N LEU A 110 6.62 -5.53 3.21
CA LEU A 110 5.59 -6.49 2.79
C LEU A 110 4.77 -7.04 3.98
N LEU A 111 5.43 -7.35 5.11
CA LEU A 111 4.75 -7.80 6.32
C LEU A 111 3.79 -6.72 6.83
N ASN A 112 4.26 -5.50 6.95
CA ASN A 112 3.47 -4.39 7.49
C ASN A 112 2.32 -3.99 6.57
N MET A 113 2.55 -3.83 5.28
CA MET A 113 1.56 -3.27 4.36
C MET A 113 0.67 -4.34 3.72
N ALA A 114 1.26 -5.44 3.23
CA ALA A 114 0.48 -6.46 2.55
C ALA A 114 -0.13 -7.48 3.54
N ILE A 115 0.61 -7.95 4.54
CA ILE A 115 0.08 -8.97 5.45
C ILE A 115 -0.73 -8.35 6.58
N LEU A 116 -0.16 -7.45 7.37
CA LEU A 116 -0.85 -6.83 8.51
C LEU A 116 -1.91 -5.83 8.03
N GLY A 117 -1.54 -4.85 7.24
CA GLY A 117 -2.44 -3.82 6.75
C GLY A 117 -3.56 -4.38 5.89
N THR A 118 -3.23 -5.19 4.88
CA THR A 118 -4.22 -5.71 3.93
C THR A 118 -4.83 -7.03 4.38
N GLY A 119 -4.02 -8.01 4.75
CA GLY A 119 -4.49 -9.35 5.11
C GLY A 119 -5.29 -9.35 6.40
N VAL A 120 -4.70 -8.86 7.49
CA VAL A 120 -5.38 -8.79 8.79
C VAL A 120 -6.45 -7.69 8.78
N GLY A 121 -6.12 -6.46 8.32
CA GLY A 121 -7.07 -5.35 8.24
C GLY A 121 -8.29 -5.67 7.38
N GLY A 122 -8.09 -6.27 6.20
CA GLY A 122 -9.18 -6.72 5.33
C GLY A 122 -10.04 -7.82 5.96
N SER A 123 -9.43 -8.75 6.70
CA SER A 123 -10.14 -9.80 7.43
C SER A 123 -10.97 -9.24 8.58
N ILE A 124 -10.45 -8.21 9.28
CA ILE A 124 -11.21 -7.47 10.30
C ILE A 124 -12.43 -6.83 9.66
N TRP A 125 -12.25 -6.13 8.52
CA TRP A 125 -13.38 -5.53 7.81
C TRP A 125 -14.45 -6.57 7.42
N GLN A 126 -14.07 -7.71 6.85
CA GLN A 126 -15.02 -8.74 6.48
C GLN A 126 -15.86 -9.23 7.67
N ARG A 127 -15.23 -9.41 8.83
CA ARG A 127 -15.93 -9.82 10.07
C ARG A 127 -16.88 -8.73 10.57
N LEU A 128 -16.41 -7.48 10.63
CA LEU A 128 -17.20 -6.34 11.07
C LEU A 128 -18.38 -6.06 10.12
N ALA A 129 -18.16 -6.15 8.81
CA ALA A 129 -19.21 -5.96 7.81
C ALA A 129 -20.27 -7.07 7.83
N SER A 130 -19.87 -8.29 8.21
CA SER A 130 -20.80 -9.40 8.41
C SER A 130 -21.61 -9.27 9.71
N ALA A 131 -20.99 -8.78 10.78
CA ALA A 131 -21.63 -8.56 12.07
C ALA A 131 -22.60 -7.35 12.07
N ALA A 132 -22.31 -6.32 11.29
CA ALA A 132 -23.07 -5.08 11.22
C ALA A 132 -23.32 -4.62 9.76
N PRO A 133 -24.10 -5.38 8.97
CA PRO A 133 -24.28 -5.11 7.54
C PRO A 133 -24.92 -3.75 7.24
N GLN A 134 -25.74 -3.21 8.17
CA GLN A 134 -26.35 -1.89 8.06
C GLN A 134 -25.35 -0.73 8.23
N HIS A 135 -24.17 -0.99 8.82
CA HIS A 135 -23.13 0.01 9.09
C HIS A 135 -21.85 -0.20 8.25
N ARG A 136 -21.97 -0.80 7.05
CA ARG A 136 -20.83 -1.13 6.19
C ARG A 136 -19.83 0.02 5.95
N PRO A 137 -20.24 1.27 5.69
CA PRO A 137 -19.29 2.37 5.55
C PRO A 137 -18.48 2.65 6.83
N VAL A 138 -19.14 2.59 7.99
CA VAL A 138 -18.48 2.81 9.29
C VAL A 138 -17.49 1.67 9.59
N THR A 139 -17.91 0.43 9.40
CA THR A 139 -17.04 -0.74 9.61
C THR A 139 -15.87 -0.75 8.65
N LEU A 140 -16.04 -0.26 7.42
CA LEU A 140 -14.98 -0.11 6.43
C LEU A 140 -13.96 0.94 6.87
N GLY A 141 -14.42 2.12 7.28
CA GLY A 141 -13.56 3.19 7.78
C GLY A 141 -12.80 2.79 9.04
N LEU A 142 -13.47 2.12 10.00
CA LEU A 142 -12.84 1.62 11.21
C LEU A 142 -11.76 0.57 10.89
N ALA A 143 -12.03 -0.37 10.00
CA ALA A 143 -11.05 -1.38 9.60
C ALA A 143 -9.86 -0.75 8.84
N ALA A 144 -10.10 0.25 7.99
CA ALA A 144 -9.06 1.00 7.31
C ALA A 144 -8.17 1.75 8.30
N TRP A 145 -8.74 2.41 9.29
CA TRP A 145 -8.03 3.06 10.38
C TRP A 145 -7.19 2.06 11.20
N LEU A 146 -7.78 0.95 11.62
CA LEU A 146 -7.09 -0.11 12.36
C LEU A 146 -5.96 -0.74 11.56
N SER A 147 -6.09 -0.87 10.23
CA SER A 147 -5.06 -1.44 9.36
C SER A 147 -3.76 -0.63 9.39
N VAL A 148 -3.87 0.70 9.45
CA VAL A 148 -2.73 1.61 9.57
C VAL A 148 -2.05 1.45 10.94
N LEU A 149 -2.82 1.32 12.01
CA LEU A 149 -2.27 1.08 13.35
C LEU A 149 -1.59 -0.29 13.47
N LEU A 150 -2.15 -1.33 12.84
CA LEU A 150 -1.53 -2.66 12.80
C LEU A 150 -0.18 -2.63 12.08
N ALA A 151 -0.10 -1.94 10.96
CA ALA A 151 1.15 -1.76 10.22
C ALA A 151 2.17 -0.94 11.04
N ALA A 152 1.74 0.11 11.73
CA ALA A 152 2.59 0.91 12.62
C ALA A 152 3.08 0.11 13.84
N LEU A 153 2.25 -0.75 14.40
CA LEU A 153 2.64 -1.69 15.47
C LEU A 153 3.70 -2.69 14.97
N GLY A 154 3.48 -3.29 13.79
CA GLY A 154 4.44 -4.20 13.16
C GLY A 154 5.80 -3.52 12.98
N CYS A 155 5.82 -2.35 12.34
CA CYS A 155 7.02 -1.54 12.15
C CYS A 155 7.74 -1.23 13.49
N SER A 156 6.98 -0.87 14.54
CA SER A 156 7.55 -0.59 15.86
C SER A 156 8.20 -1.82 16.50
N LEU A 157 7.59 -2.99 16.35
CA LEU A 157 8.15 -4.27 16.83
C LEU A 157 9.42 -4.63 16.06
N GLU A 158 9.43 -4.43 14.75
CA GLU A 158 10.59 -4.71 13.88
C GLU A 158 11.78 -3.80 14.22
N LEU A 159 11.55 -2.49 14.36
CA LEU A 159 12.60 -1.53 14.75
C LEU A 159 13.17 -1.83 16.13
N ALA A 160 12.32 -2.20 17.08
CA ALA A 160 12.76 -2.58 18.42
C ALA A 160 13.53 -3.91 18.40
N ALA A 161 13.08 -4.90 17.64
CA ALA A 161 13.76 -6.19 17.49
C ALA A 161 15.10 -6.08 16.76
N ALA A 162 15.24 -5.11 15.84
CA ALA A 162 16.52 -4.76 15.21
C ALA A 162 17.48 -4.02 16.14
N GLY A 163 17.03 -3.60 17.32
CA GLY A 163 17.84 -2.81 18.25
C GLY A 163 18.00 -1.33 17.85
N THR A 164 17.25 -0.87 16.84
CA THR A 164 17.32 0.52 16.36
C THR A 164 16.87 1.50 17.43
N ILE A 165 15.78 1.19 18.14
CA ILE A 165 15.19 2.04 19.17
C ILE A 165 14.36 1.22 20.16
N PRO A 166 14.33 1.55 21.47
CA PRO A 166 13.50 0.86 22.45
C PRO A 166 11.99 0.91 22.09
N PHE A 167 11.32 -0.23 22.23
CA PHE A 167 9.88 -0.36 21.92
C PHE A 167 9.01 0.63 22.68
N SER A 168 9.32 0.90 23.94
CA SER A 168 8.60 1.86 24.79
C SER A 168 8.65 3.30 24.28
N GLN A 169 9.63 3.64 23.46
CA GLN A 169 9.76 4.97 22.84
C GLN A 169 9.09 5.01 21.46
N VAL A 170 9.37 4.03 20.61
CA VAL A 170 8.90 4.05 19.23
C VAL A 170 7.41 3.77 19.10
N LEU A 171 6.85 2.84 19.89
CA LEU A 171 5.45 2.46 19.78
C LEU A 171 4.46 3.63 20.01
N PRO A 172 4.53 4.38 21.13
CA PRO A 172 3.58 5.48 21.34
C PRO A 172 3.72 6.58 20.28
N ALA A 173 4.94 6.88 19.82
CA ALA A 173 5.18 7.86 18.77
C ALA A 173 4.59 7.41 17.43
N MET A 174 4.85 6.17 17.03
CA MET A 174 4.30 5.59 15.79
C MET A 174 2.78 5.51 15.83
N LEU A 175 2.19 5.00 16.91
CA LEU A 175 0.73 4.90 17.02
C LEU A 175 0.08 6.29 17.04
N GLY A 176 0.67 7.28 17.71
CA GLY A 176 0.14 8.64 17.77
C GLY A 176 0.03 9.28 16.38
N VAL A 177 1.12 9.26 15.61
CA VAL A 177 1.16 9.82 14.27
C VAL A 177 0.26 9.00 13.31
N HIS A 178 0.34 7.68 13.36
CA HIS A 178 -0.40 6.82 12.45
C HIS A 178 -1.90 6.75 12.77
N ALA A 179 -2.33 7.08 13.99
CA ALA A 179 -3.76 7.27 14.29
C ALA A 179 -4.36 8.42 13.48
N LEU A 180 -3.61 9.50 13.29
CA LEU A 180 -4.04 10.63 12.46
C LEU A 180 -3.98 10.29 10.96
N ILE A 181 -2.92 9.64 10.51
CA ILE A 181 -2.81 9.14 9.12
C ILE A 181 -3.97 8.19 8.81
N GLY A 182 -4.30 7.32 9.75
CA GLY A 182 -5.41 6.37 9.62
C GLY A 182 -6.79 7.03 9.45
N VAL A 183 -6.98 8.25 9.96
CA VAL A 183 -8.22 9.02 9.68
C VAL A 183 -8.28 9.34 8.17
N GLY A 184 -7.19 9.79 7.57
CA GLY A 184 -7.11 10.01 6.12
C GLY A 184 -7.36 8.72 5.33
N GLU A 185 -6.73 7.60 5.73
CA GLU A 185 -6.97 6.27 5.16
C GLU A 185 -8.46 5.89 5.19
N ALA A 186 -9.12 6.08 6.34
CA ALA A 186 -10.53 5.77 6.51
C ALA A 186 -11.42 6.61 5.60
N VAL A 187 -11.19 7.93 5.56
CA VAL A 187 -11.97 8.87 4.73
C VAL A 187 -11.81 8.52 3.25
N VAL A 188 -10.58 8.35 2.76
CA VAL A 188 -10.32 8.01 1.35
C VAL A 188 -10.95 6.66 0.99
N THR A 189 -10.76 5.65 1.83
CA THR A 189 -11.32 4.30 1.59
C THR A 189 -12.84 4.31 1.51
N VAL A 190 -13.51 4.99 2.44
CA VAL A 190 -14.98 5.10 2.43
C VAL A 190 -15.48 5.92 1.23
N ALA A 191 -14.82 7.04 0.92
CA ALA A 191 -15.18 7.88 -0.21
C ALA A 191 -15.07 7.15 -1.56
N VAL A 192 -13.96 6.45 -1.79
CA VAL A 192 -13.76 5.64 -3.00
C VAL A 192 -14.82 4.54 -3.12
N MET A 193 -15.09 3.83 -2.03
CA MET A 193 -16.14 2.80 -2.04
C MET A 193 -17.53 3.37 -2.28
N ALA A 194 -17.88 4.51 -1.69
CA ALA A 194 -19.15 5.19 -1.92
C ALA A 194 -19.31 5.62 -3.38
N LEU A 195 -18.26 6.18 -3.99
CA LEU A 195 -18.26 6.55 -5.40
C LEU A 195 -18.47 5.33 -6.31
N LEU A 196 -17.75 4.22 -6.06
CA LEU A 196 -17.83 3.02 -6.88
C LEU A 196 -19.16 2.25 -6.73
N THR A 197 -19.84 2.39 -5.59
CA THR A 197 -21.12 1.76 -5.30
C THR A 197 -22.32 2.65 -5.64
N SER A 198 -22.11 3.91 -6.04
CA SER A 198 -23.19 4.79 -6.45
C SER A 198 -23.94 4.22 -7.66
N ALA A 199 -25.27 4.47 -7.74
CA ALA A 199 -26.14 3.96 -8.79
C ALA A 199 -25.66 4.33 -10.21
N ALA A 200 -24.97 5.47 -10.36
CA ALA A 200 -24.43 5.92 -11.63
C ALA A 200 -23.29 5.05 -12.17
N LEU A 201 -22.55 4.36 -11.28
CA LEU A 201 -21.39 3.53 -11.62
C LEU A 201 -21.69 2.04 -11.65
N SER A 202 -22.76 1.60 -10.97
CA SER A 202 -23.14 0.18 -10.86
C SER A 202 -23.86 -0.37 -12.08
N ALA A 203 -24.31 0.48 -13.01
CA ALA A 203 -25.17 0.08 -14.13
C ALA A 203 -24.49 -0.82 -15.19
N THR A 204 -23.14 -0.90 -15.24
CA THR A 204 -22.41 -1.83 -16.12
C THR A 204 -21.08 -2.27 -15.48
N ALA A 205 -20.78 -3.58 -15.53
CA ALA A 205 -19.58 -4.18 -14.91
C ALA A 205 -18.20 -3.60 -15.42
N ARG A 206 -18.20 -2.90 -16.57
CA ARG A 206 -16.99 -2.29 -17.14
C ARG A 206 -16.73 -0.87 -16.60
N ARG A 207 -17.77 -0.17 -16.13
CA ARG A 207 -17.63 1.22 -15.66
C ARG A 207 -16.70 1.35 -14.44
N PRO A 208 -16.81 0.54 -13.36
CA PRO A 208 -15.93 0.66 -12.21
C PRO A 208 -14.45 0.50 -12.54
N VAL A 209 -14.10 -0.43 -13.44
CA VAL A 209 -12.71 -0.66 -13.88
C VAL A 209 -12.16 0.54 -14.66
N PHE A 210 -12.97 1.11 -15.53
CA PHE A 210 -12.62 2.29 -16.30
C PHE A 210 -12.38 3.51 -15.39
N PHE A 211 -13.28 3.74 -14.42
CA PHE A 211 -13.11 4.84 -13.45
C PHE A 211 -11.88 4.66 -12.57
N LEU A 212 -11.57 3.45 -12.12
CA LEU A 212 -10.34 3.16 -11.37
C LEU A 212 -9.10 3.44 -12.23
N GLY A 213 -9.11 3.05 -13.50
CA GLY A 213 -8.03 3.36 -14.44
C GLY A 213 -7.82 4.86 -14.63
N ILE A 214 -8.91 5.62 -14.85
CA ILE A 214 -8.86 7.09 -14.95
C ILE A 214 -8.37 7.69 -13.61
N ALA A 215 -8.87 7.22 -12.47
CA ALA A 215 -8.44 7.72 -11.18
C ALA A 215 -6.94 7.51 -10.96
N ALA A 216 -6.40 6.32 -11.28
CA ALA A 216 -4.97 6.06 -11.21
C ALA A 216 -4.17 7.04 -12.08
N PHE A 217 -4.62 7.26 -13.32
CA PHE A 217 -4.00 8.19 -14.26
C PHE A 217 -4.02 9.64 -13.73
N VAL A 218 -5.19 10.11 -13.28
CA VAL A 218 -5.33 11.48 -12.75
C VAL A 218 -4.52 11.68 -11.48
N ILE A 219 -4.54 10.73 -10.56
CA ILE A 219 -3.76 10.80 -9.32
C ILE A 219 -2.27 10.83 -9.64
N ALA A 220 -1.77 9.94 -10.50
CA ALA A 220 -0.35 9.87 -10.83
C ALA A 220 0.12 11.09 -11.63
N LEU A 221 -0.67 11.57 -12.60
CA LEU A 221 -0.26 12.67 -13.48
C LEU A 221 -0.47 14.04 -12.85
N VAL A 222 -1.58 14.21 -12.13
CA VAL A 222 -2.00 15.52 -11.61
C VAL A 222 -1.82 15.61 -10.09
N GLY A 223 -2.15 14.55 -9.34
CA GLY A 223 -2.09 14.54 -7.86
C GLY A 223 -0.67 14.45 -7.32
N ALA A 224 0.15 13.56 -7.85
CA ALA A 224 1.48 13.30 -7.33
C ALA A 224 2.42 14.52 -7.29
N PRO A 225 2.44 15.42 -8.29
CA PRO A 225 3.25 16.65 -8.22
C PRO A 225 2.87 17.61 -7.09
N PHE A 226 1.67 17.50 -6.55
CA PHE A 226 1.19 18.31 -5.43
C PHE A 226 1.24 17.56 -4.09
N ALA A 227 1.86 16.37 -4.05
CA ALA A 227 2.06 15.64 -2.82
C ALA A 227 2.83 16.48 -1.79
N CYS A 228 2.45 16.34 -0.53
CA CYS A 228 3.12 17.02 0.58
C CYS A 228 4.58 16.58 0.68
N GLN A 229 5.49 17.56 0.75
CA GLN A 229 6.94 17.32 0.82
C GLN A 229 7.45 17.09 2.26
N TRP A 230 6.56 17.12 3.25
CA TRP A 230 6.95 16.85 4.62
C TRP A 230 7.30 15.36 4.79
N PRO A 231 8.20 15.05 5.76
CA PRO A 231 8.53 13.66 6.08
C PRO A 231 7.26 12.86 6.41
N ASP A 232 7.25 11.61 6.02
CA ASP A 232 6.14 10.72 6.35
C ASP A 232 6.10 10.38 7.84
N GLY A 233 5.08 9.62 8.27
CA GLY A 233 4.89 9.30 9.68
C GLY A 233 6.09 8.60 10.32
N LEU A 234 6.73 7.66 9.62
CA LEU A 234 7.91 6.96 10.12
C LEU A 234 9.14 7.88 10.14
N GLU A 235 9.40 8.60 9.05
CA GLU A 235 10.52 9.53 8.95
C GLU A 235 10.41 10.66 10.00
N SER A 236 9.21 11.17 10.23
CA SER A 236 8.94 12.19 11.24
C SER A 236 9.25 11.68 12.65
N VAL A 237 8.81 10.45 12.97
CA VAL A 237 9.14 9.79 14.25
C VAL A 237 10.63 9.54 14.36
N ALA A 238 11.28 9.03 13.29
CA ALA A 238 12.71 8.76 13.28
C ALA A 238 13.55 10.01 13.47
N LYS A 239 13.15 11.13 12.84
CA LYS A 239 13.78 12.44 13.02
C LYS A 239 13.61 12.94 14.45
N THR A 240 12.41 12.85 15.00
CA THR A 240 12.10 13.34 16.35
C THR A 240 12.83 12.53 17.44
N LEU A 241 12.94 11.23 17.27
CA LEU A 241 13.58 10.32 18.23
C LEU A 241 15.08 10.09 17.93
N GLY A 242 15.62 10.70 16.87
CA GLY A 242 17.07 10.72 16.58
C GLY A 242 17.63 9.43 15.98
N PHE A 243 16.81 8.56 15.37
CA PHE A 243 17.29 7.34 14.69
C PHE A 243 17.19 7.40 13.16
N LEU A 244 16.92 8.57 12.59
CA LEU A 244 17.02 8.79 11.15
C LEU A 244 18.49 8.97 10.77
N HIS A 245 19.08 7.96 10.13
CA HIS A 245 20.45 8.01 9.65
C HIS A 245 20.47 8.11 8.12
N ALA A 246 21.36 8.95 7.60
CA ALA A 246 21.66 8.91 6.18
C ALA A 246 22.47 7.64 5.87
N SER A 247 22.02 6.86 4.90
CA SER A 247 22.81 5.73 4.38
C SER A 247 23.01 5.90 2.88
N ALA A 248 24.14 5.44 2.39
CA ALA A 248 24.32 5.29 0.96
C ALA A 248 23.34 4.22 0.45
N PRO A 249 22.63 4.46 -0.65
CA PRO A 249 21.70 3.48 -1.20
C PRO A 249 22.47 2.22 -1.61
N SER A 250 22.05 1.06 -1.11
CA SER A 250 22.61 -0.24 -1.49
C SER A 250 22.18 -0.68 -2.90
N PHE A 251 21.24 0.04 -3.49
CA PHE A 251 20.64 -0.23 -4.80
C PHE A 251 20.28 1.10 -5.46
N VAL A 252 20.59 1.23 -6.73
CA VAL A 252 20.21 2.39 -7.54
C VAL A 252 18.98 1.99 -8.37
N ALA A 253 17.82 2.50 -7.96
CA ALA A 253 16.57 2.28 -8.70
C ALA A 253 16.58 3.10 -10.01
N PRO A 254 15.82 2.67 -11.04
CA PRO A 254 15.70 3.40 -12.30
C PRO A 254 15.11 4.80 -12.16
N LEU A 255 14.18 5.02 -11.24
CA LEU A 255 13.46 6.27 -11.01
C LEU A 255 13.41 6.61 -9.50
N PRO A 256 14.57 6.81 -8.85
CA PRO A 256 14.59 7.03 -7.40
C PRO A 256 13.75 8.25 -7.04
N ASP A 257 13.09 8.18 -5.86
CA ASP A 257 12.24 9.24 -5.32
C ASP A 257 11.15 9.73 -6.28
N TYR A 258 10.65 8.84 -7.13
CA TYR A 258 9.64 9.14 -8.16
C TYR A 258 10.04 10.28 -9.09
N ALA A 259 11.30 10.34 -9.46
CA ALA A 259 11.85 11.36 -10.34
C ALA A 259 12.54 10.74 -11.57
N PHE A 260 12.40 11.40 -12.73
CA PHE A 260 13.20 11.11 -13.91
C PHE A 260 14.51 11.89 -13.84
N PRO A 261 15.68 11.24 -13.74
CA PRO A 261 16.95 11.94 -13.59
C PRO A 261 17.27 12.90 -14.75
N ALA A 262 16.75 12.64 -15.95
CA ALA A 262 16.98 13.45 -17.15
C ALA A 262 16.03 14.67 -17.26
N ILE A 263 15.05 14.84 -16.36
CA ILE A 263 14.04 15.90 -16.42
C ILE A 263 14.25 16.88 -15.26
N SER A 264 14.72 18.10 -15.58
CA SER A 264 14.99 19.12 -14.58
C SER A 264 13.73 19.76 -13.97
N HIS A 265 12.60 19.73 -14.69
CA HIS A 265 11.33 20.29 -14.18
C HIS A 265 10.67 19.31 -13.20
N ALA A 266 10.75 19.60 -11.91
CA ALA A 266 10.32 18.69 -10.83
C ALA A 266 8.90 18.15 -11.00
N MET A 267 7.91 19.00 -11.24
CA MET A 267 6.51 18.56 -11.39
C MET A 267 6.34 17.61 -12.59
N LEU A 268 6.96 17.90 -13.72
CA LEU A 268 6.90 17.06 -14.92
C LEU A 268 7.60 15.73 -14.67
N SER A 269 8.75 15.75 -14.01
CA SER A 269 9.52 14.57 -13.62
C SER A 269 8.67 13.62 -12.77
N THR A 270 8.06 14.12 -11.69
CA THR A 270 7.19 13.34 -10.79
C THR A 270 5.93 12.84 -11.50
N SER A 271 5.27 13.68 -12.33
CA SER A 271 4.09 13.26 -13.11
C SER A 271 4.40 12.09 -14.03
N LEU A 272 5.50 12.17 -14.77
CA LEU A 272 5.89 11.10 -15.71
C LEU A 272 6.35 9.83 -14.99
N ALA A 273 7.09 9.97 -13.88
CA ALA A 273 7.48 8.84 -13.05
C ALA A 273 6.26 8.12 -12.45
N GLY A 274 5.30 8.88 -11.93
CA GLY A 274 4.04 8.34 -11.41
C GLY A 274 3.20 7.66 -12.48
N LEU A 275 3.06 8.28 -13.64
CA LEU A 275 2.34 7.69 -14.77
C LEU A 275 2.98 6.38 -15.22
N LEU A 276 4.31 6.36 -15.40
CA LEU A 276 5.02 5.15 -15.77
C LEU A 276 4.85 4.05 -14.71
N GLY A 277 4.96 4.39 -13.43
CA GLY A 277 4.74 3.45 -12.34
C GLY A 277 3.32 2.87 -12.31
N ALA A 278 2.30 3.70 -12.53
CA ALA A 278 0.92 3.24 -12.62
C ALA A 278 0.70 2.30 -13.81
N VAL A 279 1.30 2.61 -14.98
CA VAL A 279 1.24 1.75 -16.17
C VAL A 279 1.98 0.44 -15.95
N VAL A 280 3.19 0.47 -15.40
CA VAL A 280 3.97 -0.74 -15.10
C VAL A 280 3.24 -1.62 -14.08
N THR A 281 2.68 -1.02 -13.03
CA THR A 281 1.87 -1.73 -12.03
C THR A 281 0.64 -2.37 -12.66
N PHE A 282 -0.07 -1.63 -13.53
CA PHE A 282 -1.23 -2.16 -14.25
C PHE A 282 -0.85 -3.35 -15.12
N LEU A 283 0.19 -3.23 -15.94
CA LEU A 283 0.62 -4.29 -16.85
C LEU A 283 1.13 -5.54 -16.10
N ALA A 284 1.92 -5.36 -15.04
CA ALA A 284 2.40 -6.44 -14.20
C ALA A 284 1.24 -7.18 -13.52
N ALA A 285 0.31 -6.43 -12.93
CA ALA A 285 -0.90 -6.98 -12.30
C ALA A 285 -1.78 -7.71 -13.33
N TRP A 286 -1.97 -7.13 -14.51
CA TRP A 286 -2.71 -7.78 -15.60
C TRP A 286 -2.06 -9.10 -16.02
N GLY A 287 -0.75 -9.09 -16.24
CA GLY A 287 0.03 -10.28 -16.59
C GLY A 287 -0.16 -11.39 -15.54
N ILE A 288 0.01 -11.07 -14.26
CA ILE A 288 -0.19 -12.03 -13.16
C ILE A 288 -1.62 -12.57 -13.17
N ALA A 289 -2.64 -11.70 -13.26
CA ALA A 289 -4.03 -12.12 -13.19
C ALA A 289 -4.49 -12.94 -14.42
N THR A 290 -3.87 -12.78 -15.57
CA THR A 290 -4.18 -13.60 -16.75
C THR A 290 -3.73 -15.05 -16.59
N THR A 291 -2.66 -15.31 -15.82
CA THR A 291 -2.22 -16.67 -15.50
C THR A 291 -3.20 -17.45 -14.62
N TRP A 292 -4.11 -16.75 -13.93
CA TRP A 292 -5.11 -17.36 -13.05
C TRP A 292 -6.37 -17.83 -13.76
N ARG A 293 -6.53 -17.52 -15.04
CA ARG A 293 -7.66 -18.02 -15.83
C ARG A 293 -7.55 -19.53 -15.92
N ARG A 294 -8.52 -20.25 -15.36
CA ARG A 294 -8.67 -21.68 -15.62
C ARG A 294 -8.95 -21.85 -17.10
N ASN A 295 -8.16 -22.72 -17.73
CA ASN A 295 -8.46 -23.14 -19.09
C ASN A 295 -9.79 -23.90 -19.04
N PRO A 296 -10.88 -23.43 -19.66
CA PRO A 296 -12.19 -24.11 -19.58
C PRO A 296 -12.19 -25.49 -20.24
N ALA A 297 -11.10 -25.88 -20.91
CA ALA A 297 -10.93 -27.18 -21.53
C ALA A 297 -10.29 -28.26 -20.62
N ALA A 298 -10.03 -27.94 -19.34
CA ALA A 298 -9.38 -28.86 -18.39
C ALA A 298 -10.32 -29.41 -17.29
N THR A 299 -11.64 -29.26 -17.46
CA THR A 299 -12.68 -29.87 -16.59
C THR A 299 -13.52 -30.84 -17.37
#